data_29a38b809e784916d226c45471372fbc
#
_entry.id   29a38b809e784916d226c45471372fbc
#
_cell.length_a   1.000
_cell.length_b   1.000
_cell.length_c   1.000
_cell.angle_alpha   90.00
_cell.angle_beta   90.00
_cell.angle_gamma   90.00
#
_symmetry.space_group_name_H-M   'P 1'
#
loop_
_entity.id
_entity.type
_entity.pdbx_description
1 polymer ?
#
loop_
_entity_poly.entity_id
_entity_poly.type
_entity_poly.pdbx_seq_one_letter_code
_entity_poly.pdbx_strand_id
1 'polypeptide(L)'
;MSRVATRLAEELADHAAIGRSRRRRTVEARAPGGVRVTVEGRECLSFCSNDYLGLADHPRIVAAFCDAARRWGVGSGASHLVSGHD
;
A
#
# COMPACT_ATOMS: atom_id res chain seq x y z
N MET A 1 12.19 5.69 30.37
CA MET A 1 11.29 6.16 29.30
C MET A 1 11.07 7.65 29.48
N SER A 2 11.04 8.42 28.42
CA SER A 2 10.83 9.88 28.49
C SER A 2 9.40 10.22 28.92
N ARG A 3 9.18 11.43 29.43
CA ARG A 3 7.83 11.92 29.74
C ARG A 3 6.94 11.95 28.52
N VAL A 4 7.50 12.32 27.36
CA VAL A 4 6.77 12.38 26.08
C VAL A 4 6.30 10.99 25.69
N ALA A 5 7.17 9.99 25.76
CA ALA A 5 6.79 8.62 25.40
C ALA A 5 5.71 8.06 26.33
N THR A 6 5.79 8.33 27.64
CA THR A 6 4.78 7.91 28.61
C THR A 6 3.42 8.58 28.32
N ARG A 7 3.43 9.89 28.08
CA ARG A 7 2.22 10.64 27.75
C ARG A 7 1.56 10.13 26.47
N LEU A 8 2.34 9.90 25.42
CA LEU A 8 1.82 9.37 24.16
C LEU A 8 1.22 7.97 24.34
N ALA A 9 1.86 7.12 25.13
CA ALA A 9 1.33 5.79 25.43
C ALA A 9 -0.01 5.86 26.16
N GLU A 10 -0.17 6.77 27.13
CA GLU A 10 -1.42 7.00 27.84
C GLU A 10 -2.52 7.50 26.93
N GLU A 11 -2.22 8.48 26.06
CA GLU A 11 -3.18 9.02 25.09
C GLU A 11 -3.62 7.94 24.09
N LEU A 12 -2.71 7.10 23.61
CA LEU A 12 -3.04 5.98 22.72
C LEU A 12 -3.93 4.95 23.42
N ALA A 13 -3.67 4.64 24.68
CA ALA A 13 -4.51 3.74 25.45
C ALA A 13 -5.93 4.31 25.65
N ASP A 14 -6.05 5.61 25.91
CA ASP A 14 -7.33 6.29 26.03
C ASP A 14 -8.12 6.25 24.71
N HIS A 15 -7.46 6.49 23.58
CA HIS A 15 -8.08 6.39 22.26
C HIS A 15 -8.55 4.96 21.97
N ALA A 16 -7.75 3.96 22.33
CA ALA A 16 -8.14 2.56 22.16
C ALA A 16 -9.36 2.19 23.00
N ALA A 17 -9.44 2.68 24.25
CA ALA A 17 -10.54 2.42 25.17
C ALA A 17 -11.88 2.95 24.66
N ILE A 18 -11.89 4.04 23.86
CA ILE A 18 -13.10 4.61 23.26
C ILE A 18 -13.29 4.26 21.80
N GLY A 19 -12.54 3.28 21.27
CA GLY A 19 -12.66 2.79 19.91
C GLY A 19 -12.12 3.74 18.84
N ARG A 20 -11.25 4.68 19.19
CA ARG A 20 -10.63 5.65 18.25
C ARG A 20 -9.23 5.26 17.81
N SER A 21 -8.70 4.13 18.25
CA SER A 21 -7.38 3.72 17.81
C SER A 21 -7.41 3.36 16.32
N ARG A 22 -6.30 3.69 15.63
CA ARG A 22 -6.09 3.35 14.24
C ARG A 22 -4.87 2.45 14.14
N ARG A 23 -4.98 1.39 13.38
CA ARG A 23 -3.84 0.54 13.06
C ARG A 23 -3.81 0.24 11.58
N ARG A 24 -2.62 -0.01 11.06
CA ARG A 24 -2.47 -0.48 9.68
C ARG A 24 -2.93 -1.92 9.60
N ARG A 25 -3.64 -2.23 8.54
CA ARG A 25 -4.05 -3.60 8.22
C ARG A 25 -3.37 -4.02 6.94
N THR A 26 -2.90 -5.25 6.93
CA THR A 26 -2.28 -5.81 5.74
C THR A 26 -3.34 -6.45 4.87
N VAL A 27 -3.36 -6.06 3.60
CA VAL A 27 -4.15 -6.77 2.59
C VAL A 27 -3.34 -7.98 2.16
N GLU A 28 -3.83 -9.17 2.48
CA GLU A 28 -3.12 -10.43 2.23
C GLU A 28 -3.29 -10.90 0.78
N ALA A 29 -4.45 -10.63 0.20
CA ALA A 29 -4.76 -11.01 -1.17
C ALA A 29 -5.78 -10.08 -1.78
N ARG A 30 -5.74 -9.96 -3.10
CA ARG A 30 -6.73 -9.21 -3.89
C ARG A 30 -7.26 -10.09 -5.01
N ALA A 31 -8.56 -10.13 -5.17
CA ALA A 31 -9.18 -10.74 -6.32
C ALA A 31 -8.99 -9.85 -7.56
N PRO A 32 -9.11 -10.40 -8.78
CA PRO A 32 -9.09 -9.60 -10.00
C PRO A 32 -10.07 -8.42 -9.93
N GLY A 33 -9.60 -7.23 -10.32
CA GLY A 33 -10.37 -5.99 -10.21
C GLY A 33 -10.22 -5.26 -8.89
N GLY A 34 -9.67 -5.90 -7.85
CA GLY A 34 -9.35 -5.26 -6.58
C GLY A 34 -10.54 -4.91 -5.68
N VAL A 35 -11.76 -5.31 -6.06
CA VAL A 35 -12.97 -5.06 -5.27
C VAL A 35 -13.05 -5.96 -4.05
N ARG A 36 -12.67 -7.21 -4.20
CA ARG A 36 -12.61 -8.19 -3.10
C ARG A 36 -11.19 -8.31 -2.61
N VAL A 37 -11.02 -8.19 -1.30
CA VAL A 37 -9.71 -8.27 -0.64
C VAL A 37 -9.80 -9.19 0.57
N THR A 38 -8.69 -9.81 0.91
CA THR A 38 -8.57 -10.61 2.14
C THR A 38 -7.76 -9.82 3.16
N VAL A 39 -8.36 -9.58 4.31
CA VAL A 39 -7.76 -8.85 5.42
C VAL A 39 -7.98 -9.66 6.70
N GLU A 40 -6.90 -9.96 7.42
CA GLU A 40 -6.97 -10.75 8.66
C GLU A 40 -7.74 -12.07 8.50
N GLY A 41 -7.50 -12.78 7.38
CA GLY A 41 -8.15 -14.04 7.07
C GLY A 41 -9.62 -13.93 6.63
N ARG A 42 -10.15 -12.72 6.44
CA ARG A 42 -11.55 -12.48 6.07
C ARG A 42 -11.63 -11.84 4.69
N GLU A 43 -12.54 -12.34 3.87
CA GLU A 43 -12.86 -11.72 2.58
C GLU A 43 -13.77 -10.50 2.81
N CYS A 44 -13.35 -9.37 2.25
CA CYS A 44 -14.05 -8.11 2.39
C CYS A 44 -14.24 -7.45 1.04
N LEU A 45 -15.28 -6.60 0.91
CA LEU A 45 -15.41 -5.68 -0.21
C LEU A 45 -14.64 -4.40 0.13
N SER A 46 -13.81 -3.94 -0.79
CA SER A 46 -13.02 -2.72 -0.62
C SER A 46 -13.74 -1.52 -1.20
N PHE A 47 -14.02 -0.53 -0.35
CA PHE A 47 -14.54 0.78 -0.76
C PHE A 47 -13.48 1.88 -0.63
N CYS A 48 -12.23 1.51 -0.36
CA CYS A 48 -11.14 2.44 -0.04
C CYS A 48 -10.18 2.67 -1.21
N SER A 49 -10.44 2.05 -2.37
CA SER A 49 -9.54 2.13 -3.51
C SER A 49 -9.58 3.50 -4.16
N ASN A 50 -8.42 3.99 -4.57
CA ASN A 50 -8.24 5.16 -5.42
C ASN A 50 -8.01 4.78 -6.90
N ASP A 51 -8.18 3.52 -7.24
CA ASP A 51 -8.05 2.99 -8.60
C ASP A 51 -9.31 3.28 -9.42
N TYR A 52 -9.59 4.57 -9.65
CA TYR A 52 -10.84 5.03 -10.24
C TYR A 52 -11.11 4.52 -11.65
N LEU A 53 -10.05 4.26 -12.43
CA LEU A 53 -10.18 3.73 -13.78
C LEU A 53 -10.09 2.21 -13.84
N GLY A 54 -9.81 1.55 -12.70
CA GLY A 54 -9.70 0.10 -12.63
C GLY A 54 -8.50 -0.46 -13.39
N LEU A 55 -7.41 0.32 -13.50
CA LEU A 55 -6.25 -0.06 -14.31
C LEU A 55 -5.10 -0.69 -13.51
N ALA A 56 -5.20 -0.70 -12.19
CA ALA A 56 -4.08 -1.13 -11.33
C ALA A 56 -3.64 -2.58 -11.59
N ASP A 57 -4.54 -3.45 -11.99
CA ASP A 57 -4.25 -4.84 -12.35
C ASP A 57 -4.59 -5.18 -13.80
N HIS A 58 -4.73 -4.18 -14.66
CA HIS A 58 -5.03 -4.40 -16.07
C HIS A 58 -3.94 -5.25 -16.73
N PRO A 59 -4.28 -6.37 -17.39
CA PRO A 59 -3.28 -7.32 -17.89
C PRO A 59 -2.23 -6.71 -18.82
N ARG A 60 -2.61 -5.78 -19.67
CA ARG A 60 -1.67 -5.11 -20.59
C ARG A 60 -0.71 -4.19 -19.86
N ILE A 61 -1.17 -3.50 -18.82
CA ILE A 61 -0.34 -2.62 -18.01
C ILE A 61 0.62 -3.44 -17.16
N VAL A 62 0.14 -4.51 -16.55
CA VAL A 62 0.99 -5.43 -15.78
C VAL A 62 2.07 -6.04 -16.68
N ALA A 63 1.71 -6.49 -17.88
CA ALA A 63 2.67 -7.05 -18.84
C ALA A 63 3.72 -6.03 -19.26
N ALA A 64 3.31 -4.80 -19.56
CA ALA A 64 4.23 -3.72 -19.92
C ALA A 64 5.19 -3.38 -18.77
N PHE A 65 4.70 -3.36 -17.54
CA PHE A 65 5.51 -3.13 -16.35
C PHE A 65 6.55 -4.24 -16.17
N CYS A 66 6.14 -5.50 -16.31
CA CYS A 66 7.06 -6.64 -16.19
C CYS A 66 8.13 -6.61 -17.29
N ASP A 67 7.75 -6.30 -18.52
CA ASP A 67 8.71 -6.18 -19.63
C ASP A 67 9.71 -5.06 -19.39
N ALA A 68 9.25 -3.90 -18.97
CA ALA A 68 10.11 -2.77 -18.65
C ALA A 68 11.08 -3.11 -17.50
N ALA A 69 10.60 -3.81 -16.47
CA ALA A 69 11.44 -4.24 -15.36
C ALA A 69 12.56 -5.18 -15.82
N ARG A 70 12.28 -6.09 -16.75
CA ARG A 70 13.29 -7.00 -17.31
C ARG A 70 14.31 -6.28 -18.18
N ARG A 71 13.88 -5.29 -18.95
CA ARG A 71 14.73 -4.55 -19.89
C ARG A 71 15.58 -3.50 -19.20
N TRP A 72 15.03 -2.79 -18.23
CA TRP A 72 15.61 -1.59 -17.63
C TRP A 72 15.95 -1.72 -16.15
N GLY A 73 15.53 -2.81 -15.50
CA GLY A 73 15.63 -2.99 -14.07
C GLY A 73 14.56 -2.22 -13.30
N VAL A 74 14.75 -2.08 -12.01
CA VAL A 74 13.73 -1.52 -11.10
C VAL A 74 14.08 -0.15 -10.56
N GLY A 75 15.03 0.51 -11.16
CA GLY A 75 15.43 1.87 -10.80
C GLY A 75 16.34 2.46 -11.87
N SER A 76 16.44 3.79 -11.89
CA SER A 76 17.25 4.48 -12.88
C SER A 76 18.74 4.21 -12.75
N GLY A 77 19.23 3.92 -11.54
CA GLY A 77 20.64 3.72 -11.25
C GLY A 77 21.47 4.99 -11.30
N ALA A 78 20.93 6.10 -11.79
CA ALA A 78 21.61 7.39 -11.89
C ALA A 78 20.59 8.53 -11.89
N SER A 79 21.07 9.77 -11.75
CA SER A 79 20.19 10.93 -11.85
C SER A 79 19.71 11.13 -13.29
N HIS A 80 18.49 11.63 -13.44
CA HIS A 80 17.82 11.84 -14.72
C HIS A 80 18.67 12.70 -15.70
N LEU A 81 19.33 13.73 -15.19
CA LEU A 81 20.12 14.65 -16.01
C LEU A 81 21.40 14.00 -16.57
N VAL A 82 21.92 12.99 -15.91
CA VAL A 82 23.17 12.32 -16.32
C VAL A 82 22.87 11.11 -17.19
N SER A 83 22.30 10.06 -16.65
CA SER A 83 22.03 8.83 -17.37
C SER A 83 20.80 8.05 -16.83
N GLY A 84 20.04 8.67 -15.96
CA GLY A 84 18.87 8.05 -15.33
C GLY A 84 17.56 8.20 -16.10
N HIS A 85 17.62 8.68 -17.35
CA HIS A 85 16.47 8.80 -18.23
C HIS A 85 16.48 7.68 -19.27
N ASP A 86 15.48 6.83 -19.20
CA ASP A 86 15.29 5.70 -20.11
C ASP A 86 13.80 5.50 -20.47
#